data_11527e9778d55f0f07521ad05a4ce2e0
#
_entry.id   11527e9778d55f0f07521ad05a4ce2e0
#
_cell.length_a   1.000
_cell.length_b   1.000
_cell.length_c   1.000
_cell.angle_alpha   90.00
_cell.angle_beta   90.00
_cell.angle_gamma   90.00
#
_symmetry.space_group_name_H-M   'P 1'
#
loop_
_entity.id
_entity.type
_entity.pdbx_description
1 polymer ?
#
loop_
_entity_poly.entity_id
_entity_poly.type
_entity_poly.pdbx_seq_one_letter_code
_entity_poly.pdbx_strand_id
1 'polypeptide(L)'
;TGVQTCALPISAGLSLALRLAEHQNVIVLSKGPISEGSTFYAQGGIAAVFDETDSIASHVDDTLIAGAGIVDAHAAEFVASNARHCVQWLIDQGVLFDTQVQPNGEESYHLTREGGHSHRRILHAADATGKEVETTLVGKALSHPNIRVLERSNAVDLIISDKIGLPGTRRVVGAWVWNRNKEKVETCQAKAVVLATGGASKVYQYTTNPDIASGDGIAMAWRAGCRVANLEFNQFHPTALFHPQARNFLLTEALRGEGAYLKRPEDRKS
;
A
#
# COMPACT_ATOMS: atom_id res chain seq x y z
N THR A 1 -12.05 -3.21 24.81
CA THR A 1 -11.12 -2.07 24.72
C THR A 1 -10.06 -2.42 23.67
N GLY A 2 -10.35 -2.20 22.39
CA GLY A 2 -9.47 -2.53 21.28
C GLY A 2 -8.92 -1.27 20.61
N VAL A 3 -7.73 -1.39 20.01
CA VAL A 3 -7.26 -0.46 18.99
C VAL A 3 -7.99 -0.83 17.70
N GLN A 4 -8.54 0.15 17.00
CA GLN A 4 -9.18 -0.08 15.71
C GLN A 4 -8.33 0.50 14.62
N THR A 5 -8.07 -0.32 13.60
CA THR A 5 -7.44 0.09 12.37
C THR A 5 -8.50 0.06 11.27
N CYS A 6 -8.88 1.22 10.74
CA CYS A 6 -9.61 1.26 9.47
C CYS A 6 -8.58 1.13 8.35
N ALA A 7 -8.43 -0.07 7.81
CA ALA A 7 -7.48 -0.33 6.74
C ALA A 7 -8.20 -0.46 5.40
N LEU A 8 -7.74 0.31 4.44
CA LEU A 8 -8.02 0.16 3.01
C LEU A 8 -6.82 0.65 2.19
N PRO A 9 -5.66 0.33 2.24
CA PRO A 9 -4.88 -0.63 1.48
C PRO A 9 -4.27 -1.65 2.42
N ILE A 10 -4.23 -2.85 1.95
CA ILE A 10 -4.02 -4.04 2.72
C ILE A 10 -2.64 -4.08 3.34
N SER A 11 -1.57 -3.71 2.64
CA SER A 11 -0.20 -3.85 3.15
C SER A 11 0.07 -3.01 4.41
N ALA A 12 -0.19 -1.72 4.39
CA ALA A 12 0.09 -0.83 5.53
C ALA A 12 -0.82 -1.16 6.73
N GLY A 13 -2.13 -1.34 6.48
CA GLY A 13 -3.11 -1.65 7.52
C GLY A 13 -2.88 -3.01 8.16
N LEU A 14 -2.60 -4.05 7.38
CA LEU A 14 -2.34 -5.39 7.90
C LEU A 14 -0.99 -5.50 8.60
N SER A 15 0.06 -4.87 8.06
CA SER A 15 1.36 -4.83 8.72
C SER A 15 1.27 -4.20 10.11
N LEU A 16 0.54 -3.09 10.22
CA LEU A 16 0.29 -2.46 11.52
C LEU A 16 -0.59 -3.33 12.41
N ALA A 17 -1.66 -3.92 11.87
CA ALA A 17 -2.58 -4.77 12.62
C ALA A 17 -1.85 -5.96 13.25
N LEU A 18 -1.01 -6.66 12.48
CA LEU A 18 -0.22 -7.79 12.96
C LEU A 18 0.76 -7.39 14.06
N ARG A 19 1.46 -6.27 13.91
CA ARG A 19 2.38 -5.76 14.95
C ARG A 19 1.64 -5.34 16.23
N LEU A 20 0.48 -4.71 16.12
CA LEU A 20 -0.31 -4.30 17.29
C LEU A 20 -0.99 -5.49 17.98
N ALA A 21 -1.36 -6.51 17.22
CA ALA A 21 -2.08 -7.67 17.71
C ALA A 21 -1.28 -8.54 18.71
N GLU A 22 0.03 -8.40 18.73
CA GLU A 22 0.87 -9.03 19.76
C GLU A 22 0.49 -8.59 21.17
N HIS A 23 -0.06 -7.37 21.32
CA HIS A 23 -0.32 -6.77 22.61
C HIS A 23 -1.74 -6.25 22.79
N GLN A 24 -2.54 -6.17 21.72
CA GLN A 24 -3.85 -5.53 21.73
C GLN A 24 -4.84 -6.20 20.78
N ASN A 25 -6.14 -6.05 21.09
CA ASN A 25 -7.18 -6.45 20.13
C ASN A 25 -7.30 -5.39 19.02
N VAL A 26 -7.30 -5.84 17.78
CA VAL A 26 -7.39 -5.00 16.59
C VAL A 26 -8.62 -5.35 15.78
N ILE A 27 -9.35 -4.35 15.32
CA ILE A 27 -10.41 -4.54 14.32
C ILE A 27 -9.92 -3.94 13.00
N VAL A 28 -9.90 -4.75 11.97
CA VAL A 28 -9.62 -4.35 10.59
C VAL A 28 -10.93 -4.21 9.84
N LEU A 29 -11.21 -3.03 9.31
CA LEU A 29 -12.38 -2.77 8.47
C LEU A 29 -11.96 -2.83 7.01
N SER A 30 -12.69 -3.60 6.20
CA SER A 30 -12.54 -3.62 4.76
C SER A 30 -13.86 -3.24 4.08
N LYS A 31 -13.79 -2.32 3.13
CA LYS A 31 -14.92 -1.82 2.34
C LYS A 31 -15.49 -2.88 1.40
N GLY A 32 -14.63 -3.75 0.88
CA GLY A 32 -14.93 -4.94 0.10
C GLY A 32 -14.48 -6.21 0.80
N PRO A 33 -14.26 -7.29 0.05
CA PRO A 33 -13.46 -8.42 0.50
C PRO A 33 -12.07 -7.95 0.91
N ILE A 34 -11.46 -8.57 1.91
CA ILE A 34 -10.13 -8.17 2.38
C ILE A 34 -9.03 -8.42 1.36
N SER A 35 -9.26 -9.33 0.42
CA SER A 35 -8.40 -9.60 -0.73
C SER A 35 -8.62 -8.65 -1.91
N GLU A 36 -9.47 -7.65 -1.80
CA GLU A 36 -9.79 -6.67 -2.85
C GLU A 36 -9.14 -5.34 -2.52
N GLY A 37 -7.86 -5.20 -2.80
CA GLY A 37 -7.12 -3.96 -2.55
C GLY A 37 -6.18 -3.60 -3.68
N SER A 38 -5.71 -2.35 -3.73
CA SER A 38 -4.71 -1.91 -4.73
C SER A 38 -3.42 -2.71 -4.64
N THR A 39 -3.09 -3.22 -3.46
CA THR A 39 -1.91 -4.06 -3.24
C THR A 39 -1.96 -5.34 -4.06
N PHE A 40 -3.11 -6.01 -4.13
CA PHE A 40 -3.27 -7.26 -4.89
C PHE A 40 -2.88 -7.13 -6.37
N TYR A 41 -3.13 -5.96 -6.95
CA TYR A 41 -2.87 -5.68 -8.36
C TYR A 41 -1.51 -5.01 -8.59
N ALA A 42 -0.72 -4.78 -7.55
CA ALA A 42 0.60 -4.19 -7.66
C ALA A 42 1.59 -5.21 -8.23
N GLN A 43 2.11 -4.93 -9.41
CA GLN A 43 3.06 -5.78 -10.14
C GLN A 43 4.51 -5.48 -9.74
N GLY A 44 4.82 -4.20 -9.49
CA GLY A 44 6.15 -3.76 -9.08
C GLY A 44 6.62 -4.36 -7.77
N GLY A 45 7.93 -4.31 -7.54
CA GLY A 45 8.54 -4.82 -6.32
C GLY A 45 8.67 -3.76 -5.22
N ILE A 46 9.49 -4.08 -4.24
CA ILE A 46 9.78 -3.22 -3.09
C ILE A 46 11.24 -2.80 -3.17
N ALA A 47 11.50 -1.49 -3.20
CA ALA A 47 12.83 -0.93 -3.22
C ALA A 47 13.48 -0.99 -1.83
N ALA A 48 14.62 -1.68 -1.72
CA ALA A 48 15.43 -1.69 -0.51
C ALA A 48 16.89 -2.05 -0.84
N VAL A 49 17.82 -1.47 -0.12
CA VAL A 49 19.26 -1.71 -0.31
C VAL A 49 19.62 -3.06 0.31
N PHE A 50 19.86 -4.07 -0.53
CA PHE A 50 20.32 -5.41 -0.15
C PHE A 50 21.68 -5.75 -0.74
N ASP A 51 22.04 -5.17 -1.88
CA ASP A 51 23.31 -5.40 -2.57
C ASP A 51 24.43 -4.53 -1.98
N GLU A 52 25.64 -5.08 -1.85
CA GLU A 52 26.80 -4.37 -1.30
C GLU A 52 27.31 -3.23 -2.23
N THR A 53 26.98 -3.29 -3.52
CA THR A 53 27.35 -2.25 -4.50
C THR A 53 26.39 -1.05 -4.45
N ASP A 54 25.28 -1.14 -3.71
CA ASP A 54 24.30 -0.07 -3.54
C ASP A 54 24.42 0.58 -2.15
N SER A 55 23.81 1.75 -1.97
CA SER A 55 23.80 2.47 -0.70
C SER A 55 22.50 3.20 -0.45
N ILE A 56 22.21 3.47 0.83
CA ILE A 56 21.08 4.31 1.22
C ILE A 56 21.19 5.70 0.59
N ALA A 57 22.39 6.28 0.57
CA ALA A 57 22.64 7.58 -0.04
C ALA A 57 22.27 7.59 -1.54
N SER A 58 22.69 6.55 -2.29
CA SER A 58 22.32 6.41 -3.70
C SER A 58 20.79 6.28 -3.89
N HIS A 59 20.11 5.55 -2.99
CA HIS A 59 18.64 5.43 -3.06
C HIS A 59 17.96 6.77 -2.77
N VAL A 60 18.46 7.53 -1.82
CA VAL A 60 17.96 8.88 -1.51
C VAL A 60 18.18 9.83 -2.70
N ASP A 61 19.37 9.82 -3.29
CA ASP A 61 19.70 10.67 -4.45
C ASP A 61 18.78 10.36 -5.65
N ASP A 62 18.57 9.08 -5.97
CA ASP A 62 17.63 8.67 -7.00
C ASP A 62 16.20 9.20 -6.73
N THR A 63 15.78 9.14 -5.46
CA THR A 63 14.45 9.64 -5.04
C THR A 63 14.34 11.15 -5.18
N LEU A 64 15.39 11.90 -4.81
CA LEU A 64 15.42 13.35 -4.95
C LEU A 64 15.40 13.78 -6.43
N ILE A 65 16.17 13.07 -7.27
CA ILE A 65 16.20 13.32 -8.72
C ILE A 65 14.83 13.05 -9.34
N ALA A 66 14.23 11.90 -9.04
CA ALA A 66 12.90 11.54 -9.56
C ALA A 66 11.80 12.50 -9.11
N GLY A 67 11.92 13.01 -7.90
CA GLY A 67 10.96 13.95 -7.32
C GLY A 67 11.11 15.40 -7.77
N ALA A 68 12.12 15.73 -8.58
CA ALA A 68 12.27 17.02 -9.27
C ALA A 68 12.13 18.25 -8.34
N GLY A 69 12.66 18.18 -7.13
CA GLY A 69 12.71 19.30 -6.17
C GLY A 69 11.52 19.42 -5.21
N ILE A 70 10.57 18.49 -5.26
CA ILE A 70 9.41 18.49 -4.33
C ILE A 70 9.50 17.42 -3.24
N VAL A 71 10.58 16.67 -3.20
CA VAL A 71 10.80 15.61 -2.19
C VAL A 71 11.34 16.22 -0.90
N ASP A 72 10.80 15.81 0.22
CA ASP A 72 11.40 16.04 1.52
C ASP A 72 12.57 15.05 1.71
N ALA A 73 13.79 15.56 1.74
CA ALA A 73 15.01 14.76 1.84
C ALA A 73 15.08 13.93 3.14
N HIS A 74 14.59 14.47 4.26
CA HIS A 74 14.55 13.72 5.53
C HIS A 74 13.57 12.57 5.48
N ALA A 75 12.42 12.77 4.83
CA ALA A 75 11.45 11.69 4.61
C ALA A 75 12.01 10.60 3.70
N ALA A 76 12.71 10.97 2.61
CA ALA A 76 13.37 10.02 1.73
C ALA A 76 14.45 9.20 2.46
N GLU A 77 15.29 9.85 3.24
CA GLU A 77 16.33 9.20 4.06
C GLU A 77 15.72 8.27 5.10
N PHE A 78 14.67 8.72 5.80
CA PHE A 78 13.96 7.90 6.78
C PHE A 78 13.40 6.62 6.15
N VAL A 79 12.74 6.74 5.00
CA VAL A 79 12.15 5.59 4.30
C VAL A 79 13.23 4.64 3.79
N ALA A 80 14.26 5.15 3.10
CA ALA A 80 15.33 4.33 2.55
C ALA A 80 16.13 3.59 3.64
N SER A 81 16.41 4.26 4.76
CA SER A 81 17.16 3.68 5.90
C SER A 81 16.38 2.56 6.60
N ASN A 82 15.04 2.62 6.62
CA ASN A 82 14.21 1.62 7.26
C ASN A 82 13.72 0.51 6.31
N ALA A 83 13.91 0.68 5.00
CA ALA A 83 13.34 -0.22 3.99
C ALA A 83 13.79 -1.68 4.19
N ARG A 84 15.10 -1.92 4.39
CA ARG A 84 15.64 -3.27 4.60
C ARG A 84 15.00 -3.97 5.81
N HIS A 85 14.86 -3.25 6.92
CA HIS A 85 14.21 -3.80 8.12
C HIS A 85 12.74 -4.13 7.88
N CYS A 86 12.01 -3.27 7.16
CA CYS A 86 10.62 -3.52 6.83
C CYS A 86 10.43 -4.72 5.90
N VAL A 87 11.30 -4.86 4.90
CA VAL A 87 11.29 -6.03 4.00
C VAL A 87 11.65 -7.31 4.75
N GLN A 88 12.65 -7.27 5.64
CA GLN A 88 12.99 -8.42 6.48
C GLN A 88 11.79 -8.86 7.32
N TRP A 89 11.04 -7.93 7.89
CA TRP A 89 9.83 -8.27 8.62
C TRP A 89 8.80 -8.97 7.72
N LEU A 90 8.63 -8.57 6.45
CA LEU A 90 7.74 -9.27 5.51
C LEU A 90 8.21 -10.70 5.25
N ILE A 91 9.51 -10.90 5.09
CA ILE A 91 10.14 -12.22 4.93
C ILE A 91 9.87 -13.08 6.17
N ASP A 92 10.04 -12.52 7.36
CA ASP A 92 9.77 -13.20 8.64
C ASP A 92 8.27 -13.55 8.79
N GLN A 93 7.38 -12.79 8.14
CA GLN A 93 5.96 -13.14 8.04
C GLN A 93 5.69 -14.26 7.02
N GLY A 94 6.66 -14.65 6.22
CA GLY A 94 6.55 -15.72 5.23
C GLY A 94 6.29 -15.23 3.79
N VAL A 95 6.48 -13.95 3.50
CA VAL A 95 6.46 -13.44 2.13
C VAL A 95 7.66 -13.99 1.38
N LEU A 96 7.42 -14.62 0.23
CA LEU A 96 8.45 -15.19 -0.61
C LEU A 96 8.83 -14.23 -1.72
N PHE A 97 10.09 -13.83 -1.75
CA PHE A 97 10.69 -13.08 -2.85
C PHE A 97 11.55 -13.99 -3.71
N ASP A 98 11.67 -13.67 -4.99
CA ASP A 98 12.47 -14.43 -5.93
C ASP A 98 13.95 -14.42 -5.54
N THR A 99 14.59 -15.57 -5.65
CA THR A 99 16.01 -15.76 -5.37
C THR A 99 16.76 -16.19 -6.62
N GLN A 100 18.07 -16.07 -6.59
CA GLN A 100 18.99 -16.55 -7.61
C GLN A 100 20.22 -17.19 -6.97
N VAL A 101 20.81 -18.15 -7.67
CA VAL A 101 22.08 -18.74 -7.27
C VAL A 101 23.23 -17.95 -7.88
N GLN A 102 24.09 -17.43 -7.05
CA GLN A 102 25.29 -16.70 -7.46
C GLN A 102 26.37 -17.64 -8.05
N PRO A 103 27.33 -17.14 -8.82
CA PRO A 103 28.43 -17.96 -9.37
C PRO A 103 29.26 -18.71 -8.31
N ASN A 104 29.27 -18.22 -7.07
CA ASN A 104 29.91 -18.88 -5.93
C ASN A 104 29.07 -19.98 -5.28
N GLY A 105 27.84 -20.23 -5.80
CA GLY A 105 26.89 -21.20 -5.28
C GLY A 105 26.01 -20.71 -4.13
N GLU A 106 26.17 -19.48 -3.68
CA GLU A 106 25.31 -18.88 -2.64
C GLU A 106 23.97 -18.41 -3.22
N GLU A 107 22.92 -18.56 -2.42
CA GLU A 107 21.59 -18.04 -2.76
C GLU A 107 21.45 -16.59 -2.29
N SER A 108 20.98 -15.74 -3.18
CA SER A 108 20.68 -14.34 -2.87
C SER A 108 19.35 -13.91 -3.49
N TYR A 109 18.78 -12.79 -3.06
CA TYR A 109 17.57 -12.26 -3.69
C TYR A 109 17.86 -11.83 -5.13
N HIS A 110 16.95 -12.18 -6.04
CA HIS A 110 16.97 -11.65 -7.39
C HIS A 110 16.46 -10.21 -7.36
N LEU A 111 17.34 -9.24 -7.64
CA LEU A 111 17.00 -7.83 -7.63
C LEU A 111 16.83 -7.30 -9.06
N THR A 112 15.73 -6.60 -9.30
CA THR A 112 15.50 -5.90 -10.57
C THR A 112 15.74 -4.40 -10.43
N ARG A 113 15.77 -3.71 -11.56
CA ARG A 113 15.86 -2.26 -11.64
C ARG A 113 14.63 -1.72 -12.35
N GLU A 114 13.94 -0.81 -11.73
CA GLU A 114 12.83 -0.07 -12.32
C GLU A 114 13.26 1.36 -12.69
N GLY A 115 12.41 2.09 -13.39
CA GLY A 115 12.67 3.45 -13.82
C GLY A 115 12.98 4.38 -12.64
N GLY A 116 13.99 5.26 -12.79
CA GLY A 116 14.42 6.18 -11.75
C GLY A 116 15.45 5.61 -10.77
N HIS A 117 15.72 4.30 -10.79
CA HIS A 117 16.75 3.69 -9.95
C HIS A 117 18.08 3.54 -10.68
N SER A 118 19.19 3.95 -10.04
CA SER A 118 20.55 3.76 -10.53
C SER A 118 21.08 2.35 -10.30
N HIS A 119 20.58 1.63 -9.27
CA HIS A 119 20.99 0.28 -8.90
C HIS A 119 19.83 -0.72 -8.96
N ARG A 120 20.17 -2.00 -9.01
CA ARG A 120 19.20 -3.10 -8.85
C ARG A 120 18.90 -3.24 -7.35
N ARG A 121 17.74 -2.77 -6.90
CA ARG A 121 17.34 -2.79 -5.48
C ARG A 121 15.88 -3.19 -5.28
N ILE A 122 15.22 -3.65 -6.34
CA ILE A 122 13.81 -3.99 -6.30
C ILE A 122 13.66 -5.49 -6.01
N LEU A 123 13.18 -5.82 -4.80
CA LEU A 123 12.76 -7.18 -4.49
C LEU A 123 11.39 -7.43 -5.09
N HIS A 124 11.19 -8.59 -5.67
CA HIS A 124 9.94 -8.93 -6.36
C HIS A 124 9.58 -10.41 -6.17
N ALA A 125 8.32 -10.74 -6.43
CA ALA A 125 7.81 -12.10 -6.52
C ALA A 125 7.13 -12.23 -7.88
N ALA A 126 7.87 -12.73 -8.88
CA ALA A 126 7.50 -12.70 -10.29
C ALA A 126 6.92 -11.31 -10.69
N ASP A 127 5.79 -11.29 -11.37
CA ASP A 127 5.04 -10.07 -11.77
C ASP A 127 3.85 -9.79 -10.82
N ALA A 128 3.90 -10.27 -9.58
CA ALA A 128 2.76 -10.27 -8.67
C ALA A 128 3.18 -10.04 -7.20
N THR A 129 4.17 -9.20 -6.97
CA THR A 129 4.73 -8.92 -5.63
C THR A 129 3.64 -8.48 -4.65
N GLY A 130 2.74 -7.61 -5.08
CA GLY A 130 1.65 -7.16 -4.22
C GLY A 130 0.70 -8.28 -3.83
N LYS A 131 0.40 -9.22 -4.75
CA LYS A 131 -0.43 -10.39 -4.47
C LYS A 131 0.23 -11.31 -3.44
N GLU A 132 1.53 -11.55 -3.55
CA GLU A 132 2.28 -12.37 -2.61
C GLU A 132 2.24 -11.77 -1.20
N VAL A 133 2.57 -10.48 -1.08
CA VAL A 133 2.53 -9.76 0.19
C VAL A 133 1.12 -9.77 0.78
N GLU A 134 0.11 -9.46 -0.03
CA GLU A 134 -1.28 -9.41 0.43
C GLU A 134 -1.78 -10.77 0.91
N THR A 135 -1.59 -11.83 0.11
CA THR A 135 -2.06 -13.18 0.46
C THR A 135 -1.44 -13.65 1.77
N THR A 136 -0.15 -13.42 1.95
CA THR A 136 0.57 -13.78 3.18
C THR A 136 0.04 -13.02 4.39
N LEU A 137 -0.06 -11.69 4.31
CA LEU A 137 -0.52 -10.88 5.44
C LEU A 137 -2.01 -11.10 5.77
N VAL A 138 -2.86 -11.30 4.77
CA VAL A 138 -4.28 -11.65 4.96
C VAL A 138 -4.41 -12.99 5.69
N GLY A 139 -3.68 -14.02 5.25
CA GLY A 139 -3.68 -15.33 5.90
C GLY A 139 -3.29 -15.24 7.37
N LYS A 140 -2.23 -14.49 7.68
CA LYS A 140 -1.79 -14.22 9.06
C LYS A 140 -2.85 -13.47 9.89
N ALA A 141 -3.43 -12.43 9.31
CA ALA A 141 -4.44 -11.61 10.02
C ALA A 141 -5.72 -12.41 10.32
N LEU A 142 -6.20 -13.22 9.38
CA LEU A 142 -7.39 -14.05 9.57
C LEU A 142 -7.19 -15.16 10.61
N SER A 143 -5.95 -15.66 10.77
CA SER A 143 -5.63 -16.69 11.76
C SER A 143 -5.25 -16.13 13.13
N HIS A 144 -5.06 -14.80 13.27
CA HIS A 144 -4.57 -14.20 14.51
C HIS A 144 -5.71 -14.00 15.54
N PRO A 145 -5.62 -14.52 16.77
CA PRO A 145 -6.72 -14.50 17.75
C PRO A 145 -7.12 -13.07 18.19
N ASN A 146 -6.20 -12.12 18.14
CA ASN A 146 -6.43 -10.73 18.53
C ASN A 146 -6.81 -9.81 17.36
N ILE A 147 -6.98 -10.35 16.15
CA ILE A 147 -7.43 -9.58 14.99
C ILE A 147 -8.84 -10.03 14.58
N ARG A 148 -9.72 -9.05 14.48
CA ARG A 148 -11.07 -9.24 13.94
C ARG A 148 -11.21 -8.48 12.64
N VAL A 149 -11.40 -9.19 11.54
CA VAL A 149 -11.64 -8.60 10.22
C VAL A 149 -13.15 -8.44 10.00
N LEU A 150 -13.56 -7.24 9.60
CA LEU A 150 -14.93 -6.91 9.22
C LEU A 150 -14.93 -6.49 7.75
N GLU A 151 -15.25 -7.43 6.88
CA GLU A 151 -15.43 -7.19 5.45
C GLU A 151 -16.76 -6.50 5.15
N ARG A 152 -16.87 -5.89 3.95
CA ARG A 152 -18.06 -5.16 3.50
C ARG A 152 -18.56 -4.14 4.53
N SER A 153 -17.60 -3.51 5.21
CA SER A 153 -17.82 -2.59 6.32
C SER A 153 -17.15 -1.26 6.00
N ASN A 154 -17.95 -0.30 5.53
CA ASN A 154 -17.46 1.02 5.15
C ASN A 154 -17.37 1.93 6.37
N ALA A 155 -16.20 2.44 6.69
CA ALA A 155 -16.09 3.57 7.61
C ALA A 155 -16.72 4.80 6.94
N VAL A 156 -17.76 5.33 7.57
CA VAL A 156 -18.53 6.49 7.08
C VAL A 156 -17.91 7.78 7.57
N ASP A 157 -17.62 7.82 8.89
CA ASP A 157 -16.96 8.97 9.51
C ASP A 157 -16.29 8.57 10.83
N LEU A 158 -15.40 9.45 11.31
CA LEU A 158 -14.77 9.32 12.61
C LEU A 158 -15.69 9.85 13.70
N ILE A 159 -15.69 9.18 14.87
CA ILE A 159 -16.39 9.65 16.04
C ILE A 159 -15.45 10.57 16.81
N ILE A 160 -15.79 11.85 16.87
CA ILE A 160 -15.03 12.88 17.56
C ILE A 160 -15.68 13.15 18.92
N SER A 161 -14.91 13.11 19.98
CA SER A 161 -15.40 13.19 21.38
C SER A 161 -16.27 14.41 21.68
N ASP A 162 -15.87 15.58 21.21
CA ASP A 162 -16.62 16.84 21.41
C ASP A 162 -17.94 16.88 20.63
N LYS A 163 -17.99 16.29 19.44
CA LYS A 163 -19.21 16.22 18.62
C LYS A 163 -20.31 15.34 19.23
N ILE A 164 -19.95 14.45 20.15
CA ILE A 164 -20.89 13.57 20.85
C ILE A 164 -21.03 13.91 22.34
N GLY A 165 -20.54 15.08 22.75
CA GLY A 165 -20.69 15.58 24.11
C GLY A 165 -19.81 14.91 25.18
N LEU A 166 -18.75 14.19 24.77
CA LEU A 166 -17.81 13.63 25.74
C LEU A 166 -16.87 14.72 26.25
N PRO A 167 -16.66 14.80 27.58
CA PRO A 167 -15.78 15.79 28.19
C PRO A 167 -14.30 15.50 27.90
N GLY A 168 -13.46 16.52 28.07
CA GLY A 168 -12.01 16.44 27.97
C GLY A 168 -11.48 16.87 26.60
N THR A 169 -10.22 16.53 26.31
CA THR A 169 -9.54 16.92 25.08
C THR A 169 -10.21 16.28 23.86
N ARG A 170 -10.37 17.09 22.80
CA ARG A 170 -10.87 16.61 21.50
C ARG A 170 -10.01 15.48 20.97
N ARG A 171 -10.62 14.33 20.70
CA ARG A 171 -9.94 13.13 20.17
C ARG A 171 -10.92 12.25 19.40
N VAL A 172 -10.36 11.39 18.55
CA VAL A 172 -11.11 10.31 17.93
C VAL A 172 -11.33 9.19 18.93
N VAL A 173 -12.57 8.72 19.05
CA VAL A 173 -12.97 7.65 19.99
C VAL A 173 -13.57 6.44 19.28
N GLY A 174 -13.56 6.43 17.94
CA GLY A 174 -14.07 5.35 17.12
C GLY A 174 -14.43 5.81 15.71
N ALA A 175 -15.22 4.99 15.04
CA ALA A 175 -15.76 5.27 13.72
C ALA A 175 -17.22 4.82 13.60
N TRP A 176 -17.98 5.54 12.80
CA TRP A 176 -19.28 5.11 12.29
C TRP A 176 -19.03 4.20 11.08
N VAL A 177 -19.62 3.00 11.11
CA VAL A 177 -19.36 1.97 10.13
C VAL A 177 -20.67 1.52 9.51
N TRP A 178 -20.81 1.68 8.20
CA TRP A 178 -21.89 1.08 7.44
C TRP A 178 -21.59 -0.40 7.19
N ASN A 179 -22.32 -1.27 7.88
CA ASN A 179 -22.24 -2.71 7.69
C ASN A 179 -23.20 -3.10 6.55
N ARG A 180 -22.62 -3.40 5.37
CA ARG A 180 -23.40 -3.72 4.17
C ARG A 180 -24.17 -5.04 4.28
N ASN A 181 -23.68 -5.98 5.08
CA ASN A 181 -24.35 -7.27 5.26
C ASN A 181 -25.59 -7.14 6.16
N LYS A 182 -25.58 -6.19 7.09
CA LYS A 182 -26.67 -5.93 8.03
C LYS A 182 -27.53 -4.72 7.63
N GLU A 183 -27.14 -4.02 6.58
CA GLU A 183 -27.77 -2.79 6.07
C GLU A 183 -28.01 -1.74 7.17
N LYS A 184 -27.05 -1.57 8.07
CA LYS A 184 -27.14 -0.60 9.15
C LYS A 184 -25.80 0.05 9.49
N VAL A 185 -25.90 1.25 10.10
CA VAL A 185 -24.73 1.91 10.69
C VAL A 185 -24.49 1.35 12.08
N GLU A 186 -23.28 0.92 12.33
CA GLU A 186 -22.81 0.42 13.61
C GLU A 186 -21.70 1.35 14.16
N THR A 187 -21.57 1.38 15.47
CA THR A 187 -20.51 2.13 16.15
C THR A 187 -19.35 1.20 16.44
N CYS A 188 -18.19 1.59 15.99
CA CYS A 188 -16.94 0.94 16.30
C CYS A 188 -16.16 1.80 17.30
N GLN A 189 -16.18 1.49 18.58
CA GLN A 189 -15.41 2.21 19.62
C GLN A 189 -13.96 1.77 19.64
N ALA A 190 -13.03 2.71 19.74
CA ALA A 190 -11.61 2.43 19.78
C ALA A 190 -10.83 3.46 20.58
N LYS A 191 -9.69 3.04 21.16
CA LYS A 191 -8.71 3.94 21.78
C LYS A 191 -7.96 4.76 20.74
N ALA A 192 -7.71 4.17 19.57
CA ALA A 192 -7.09 4.81 18.42
C ALA A 192 -7.72 4.28 17.13
N VAL A 193 -7.82 5.14 16.13
CA VAL A 193 -8.26 4.80 14.77
C VAL A 193 -7.13 5.17 13.83
N VAL A 194 -6.73 4.20 13.00
CA VAL A 194 -5.71 4.41 11.98
C VAL A 194 -6.36 4.40 10.60
N LEU A 195 -6.17 5.45 9.85
CA LEU A 195 -6.59 5.55 8.46
C LEU A 195 -5.48 5.05 7.56
N ALA A 196 -5.62 3.82 7.08
CA ALA A 196 -4.76 3.21 6.08
C ALA A 196 -5.58 2.91 4.83
N THR A 197 -6.27 3.93 4.30
CA THR A 197 -7.37 3.81 3.34
C THR A 197 -6.94 3.94 1.88
N GLY A 198 -5.64 4.08 1.62
CA GLY A 198 -5.10 4.31 0.29
C GLY A 198 -5.50 5.64 -0.33
N GLY A 199 -5.44 5.70 -1.64
CA GLY A 199 -5.66 6.90 -2.41
C GLY A 199 -7.09 7.12 -2.90
N ALA A 200 -7.21 8.01 -3.89
CA ALA A 200 -8.48 8.46 -4.46
C ALA A 200 -8.52 8.31 -5.98
N SER A 201 -7.74 7.42 -6.57
CA SER A 201 -7.59 7.32 -8.04
C SER A 201 -8.89 6.98 -8.76
N LYS A 202 -9.93 6.52 -8.05
CA LYS A 202 -11.26 6.28 -8.62
C LYS A 202 -12.04 7.55 -8.96
N VAL A 203 -11.51 8.72 -8.65
CA VAL A 203 -12.04 10.00 -9.16
C VAL A 203 -11.87 10.15 -10.67
N TYR A 204 -10.93 9.40 -11.27
CA TYR A 204 -10.71 9.38 -12.71
C TYR A 204 -11.59 8.32 -13.39
N GLN A 205 -12.08 8.65 -14.58
CA GLN A 205 -12.90 7.73 -15.39
C GLN A 205 -12.15 6.45 -15.75
N TYR A 206 -10.87 6.58 -16.08
CA TYR A 206 -9.98 5.44 -16.37
C TYR A 206 -8.90 5.37 -15.30
N THR A 207 -8.84 4.23 -14.62
CA THR A 207 -7.90 3.97 -13.55
C THR A 207 -7.61 2.48 -13.45
N THR A 208 -6.38 2.13 -13.09
CA THR A 208 -5.98 0.75 -12.79
C THR A 208 -6.28 0.35 -11.34
N ASN A 209 -6.70 1.30 -10.51
CA ASN A 209 -7.07 1.03 -9.12
C ASN A 209 -8.44 0.36 -9.02
N PRO A 210 -8.67 -0.49 -8.01
CA PRO A 210 -9.96 -1.10 -7.73
C PRO A 210 -11.01 -0.05 -7.34
N ASP A 211 -12.30 -0.43 -7.45
CA ASP A 211 -13.43 0.45 -7.18
C ASP A 211 -13.49 0.99 -5.75
N ILE A 212 -12.75 0.39 -4.84
CA ILE A 212 -12.67 0.81 -3.44
C ILE A 212 -11.76 2.03 -3.20
N ALA A 213 -10.90 2.39 -4.16
CA ALA A 213 -9.93 3.50 -4.04
C ALA A 213 -10.60 4.88 -4.27
N SER A 214 -11.56 5.25 -3.44
CA SER A 214 -12.46 6.41 -3.60
C SER A 214 -12.14 7.61 -2.69
N GLY A 215 -11.03 7.57 -1.93
CA GLY A 215 -10.58 8.69 -1.10
C GLY A 215 -11.35 8.89 0.21
N ASP A 216 -12.07 7.87 0.68
CA ASP A 216 -12.90 7.97 1.89
C ASP A 216 -12.11 8.41 3.13
N GLY A 217 -10.89 7.90 3.30
CA GLY A 217 -10.04 8.27 4.42
C GLY A 217 -9.58 9.72 4.39
N ILE A 218 -9.30 10.24 3.21
CA ILE A 218 -8.97 11.67 3.02
C ILE A 218 -10.15 12.52 3.45
N ALA A 219 -11.36 12.17 3.00
CA ALA A 219 -12.59 12.87 3.35
C ALA A 219 -12.88 12.81 4.86
N MET A 220 -12.72 11.64 5.49
CA MET A 220 -12.90 11.49 6.95
C MET A 220 -11.87 12.31 7.74
N ALA A 221 -10.60 12.29 7.32
CA ALA A 221 -9.55 13.08 7.94
C ALA A 221 -9.85 14.60 7.85
N TRP A 222 -10.28 15.07 6.67
CA TRP A 222 -10.70 16.45 6.48
C TRP A 222 -11.85 16.84 7.41
N ARG A 223 -12.91 16.04 7.47
CA ARG A 223 -14.07 16.30 8.36
C ARG A 223 -13.71 16.25 9.84
N ALA A 224 -12.67 15.50 10.20
CA ALA A 224 -12.12 15.46 11.55
C ALA A 224 -11.27 16.68 11.91
N GLY A 225 -10.91 17.50 10.91
CA GLY A 225 -10.09 18.70 11.07
C GLY A 225 -8.59 18.49 10.83
N CYS A 226 -8.19 17.39 10.22
CA CYS A 226 -6.81 17.18 9.79
C CYS A 226 -6.47 18.07 8.61
N ARG A 227 -5.21 18.53 8.55
CA ARG A 227 -4.69 19.17 7.35
C ARG A 227 -4.58 18.12 6.24
N VAL A 228 -5.13 18.44 5.08
CA VAL A 228 -4.99 17.66 3.85
C VAL A 228 -4.16 18.49 2.87
N ALA A 229 -3.19 17.87 2.24
CA ALA A 229 -2.26 18.52 1.34
C ALA A 229 -1.93 17.60 0.15
N ASN A 230 -1.39 18.18 -0.92
CA ASN A 230 -0.84 17.48 -2.09
C ASN A 230 -1.90 16.63 -2.83
N LEU A 231 -3.16 17.05 -2.83
CA LEU A 231 -4.26 16.32 -3.50
C LEU A 231 -4.14 16.33 -5.03
N GLU A 232 -3.35 17.21 -5.58
CA GLU A 232 -3.01 17.27 -7.00
C GLU A 232 -2.11 16.14 -7.46
N PHE A 233 -1.35 15.52 -6.54
CA PHE A 233 -0.45 14.43 -6.89
C PHE A 233 -1.20 13.11 -6.98
N ASN A 234 -1.38 12.66 -8.21
CA ASN A 234 -1.88 11.34 -8.54
C ASN A 234 -0.94 10.72 -9.56
N GLN A 235 -0.46 9.51 -9.26
CA GLN A 235 0.46 8.83 -10.17
C GLN A 235 -0.28 8.29 -11.38
N PHE A 236 0.11 8.73 -12.58
CA PHE A 236 -0.36 8.19 -13.83
C PHE A 236 0.59 7.08 -14.29
N HIS A 237 0.11 5.85 -14.33
CA HIS A 237 0.89 4.75 -14.88
C HIS A 237 0.99 4.91 -16.40
N PRO A 238 2.21 4.86 -16.97
CA PRO A 238 2.41 5.24 -18.37
C PRO A 238 1.86 4.23 -19.38
N THR A 239 1.59 2.99 -18.97
CA THR A 239 1.15 1.95 -19.89
C THR A 239 0.04 1.09 -19.29
N ALA A 240 -1.19 1.40 -19.67
CA ALA A 240 -2.35 0.55 -19.39
C ALA A 240 -2.96 0.07 -20.69
N LEU A 241 -3.36 -1.20 -20.75
CA LEU A 241 -4.04 -1.76 -21.91
C LEU A 241 -5.46 -1.19 -22.00
N PHE A 242 -5.74 -0.46 -23.08
CA PHE A 242 -7.12 -0.09 -23.41
C PHE A 242 -7.77 -1.21 -24.22
N HIS A 243 -8.69 -1.96 -23.58
CA HIS A 243 -9.44 -3.01 -24.24
C HIS A 243 -10.87 -3.08 -23.67
N PRO A 244 -11.92 -3.19 -24.50
CA PRO A 244 -13.29 -3.15 -24.06
C PRO A 244 -13.68 -4.25 -23.05
N GLN A 245 -13.00 -5.39 -23.09
CA GLN A 245 -13.26 -6.54 -22.22
C GLN A 245 -12.24 -6.75 -21.12
N ALA A 246 -11.07 -6.09 -21.20
CA ALA A 246 -10.05 -6.12 -20.16
C ALA A 246 -10.11 -4.81 -19.38
N ARG A 247 -10.57 -4.85 -18.13
CA ARG A 247 -10.56 -3.68 -17.26
C ARG A 247 -9.13 -3.20 -17.10
N ASN A 248 -8.80 -2.02 -17.62
CA ASN A 248 -7.58 -1.23 -17.41
C ASN A 248 -6.36 -2.06 -16.94
N PHE A 249 -5.99 -3.08 -17.71
CA PHE A 249 -4.91 -3.99 -17.36
C PHE A 249 -3.58 -3.23 -17.39
N LEU A 250 -2.83 -3.33 -16.29
CA LEU A 250 -1.54 -2.69 -16.15
C LEU A 250 -0.47 -3.53 -16.90
N LEU A 251 0.25 -2.90 -17.84
CA LEU A 251 1.44 -3.49 -18.43
C LEU A 251 2.63 -3.19 -17.52
N THR A 252 3.34 -4.22 -17.09
CA THR A 252 4.42 -4.10 -16.11
C THR A 252 5.49 -3.09 -16.53
N GLU A 253 5.93 -2.28 -15.59
CA GLU A 253 6.99 -1.30 -15.80
C GLU A 253 8.37 -1.95 -15.99
N ALA A 254 8.54 -3.18 -15.50
CA ALA A 254 9.76 -3.97 -15.68
C ALA A 254 10.17 -4.09 -17.15
N LEU A 255 9.20 -4.21 -18.08
CA LEU A 255 9.50 -4.23 -19.52
C LEU A 255 10.29 -3.00 -19.97
N ARG A 256 9.94 -1.82 -19.49
CA ARG A 256 10.67 -0.58 -19.83
C ARG A 256 11.99 -0.47 -19.07
N GLY A 257 12.04 -0.94 -17.83
CA GLY A 257 13.27 -1.03 -17.03
C GLY A 257 14.34 -1.89 -17.72
N GLU A 258 13.90 -2.95 -18.42
CA GLU A 258 14.77 -3.82 -19.22
C GLU A 258 14.95 -3.34 -20.68
N GLY A 259 14.51 -2.12 -21.02
CA GLY A 259 14.79 -1.46 -22.29
C GLY A 259 13.74 -1.63 -23.38
N ALA A 260 12.54 -2.10 -23.07
CA ALA A 260 11.46 -2.19 -24.06
C ALA A 260 10.90 -0.82 -24.43
N TYR A 261 10.54 -0.64 -25.70
CA TYR A 261 9.91 0.56 -26.23
C TYR A 261 8.51 0.26 -26.76
N LEU A 262 7.57 1.17 -26.47
CA LEU A 262 6.28 1.15 -27.13
C LEU A 262 6.42 1.71 -28.54
N LYS A 263 6.15 0.89 -29.56
CA LYS A 263 6.23 1.27 -30.99
C LYS A 263 4.86 1.23 -31.65
N ARG A 264 4.63 2.12 -32.61
CA ARG A 264 3.49 2.02 -33.51
C ARG A 264 3.67 0.84 -34.48
N PRO A 265 2.58 0.30 -35.05
CA PRO A 265 2.69 -0.80 -36.03
C PRO A 265 3.61 -0.46 -37.21
N GLU A 266 3.61 0.78 -37.70
CA GLU A 266 4.46 1.28 -38.77
C GLU A 266 5.95 1.36 -38.40
N ASP A 267 6.29 1.48 -37.11
CA ASP A 267 7.68 1.58 -36.64
C ASP A 267 8.37 0.21 -36.53
N ARG A 268 7.68 -0.88 -36.91
CA ARG A 268 8.20 -2.26 -36.85
C ARG A 268 9.20 -2.59 -37.95
N LYS A 269 9.41 -1.68 -38.88
CA LYS A 269 10.36 -1.85 -39.99
C LYS A 269 11.69 -1.13 -39.72
N SER A 270 12.40 -1.55 -38.69
CA SER A 270 13.81 -1.16 -38.53
C SER A 270 14.58 -2.34 -37.98
#